data_656f7d93052f1dba58f0b95d3cd1e623
#
_entry.id   656f7d93052f1dba58f0b95d3cd1e623
#
_cell.length_a   1.000
_cell.length_b   1.000
_cell.length_c   1.000
_cell.angle_alpha   90.00
_cell.angle_beta   90.00
_cell.angle_gamma   90.00
#
_symmetry.space_group_name_H-M   'P 1'
#
loop_
_entity.id
_entity.type
_entity.pdbx_description
1 polymer ?
#
loop_
_entity_poly.entity_id
_entity_poly.type
_entity_poly.pdbx_seq_one_letter_code
_entity_poly.pdbx_strand_id
1 'polypeptide(L)'
;MTPHSENTNKAKHFLFVPHGLWGHLRPAINLIPNLLARSPRALVTILIPVAHYQLASKELWKYDLDKHDQVKVIYYGIKEDHEKKDHAKTDLKGMMGFINDIVKVIEDNYEKIVKSEPIYDAYIGKEVPTHPIPPGVVMIEVSTTPFTIPLCEKINEQLGLNVEMAVWTPLSSNYVAWTVCIPSEGRSYRDRVEKIFKAPEEDRTEAYNEQLGENEEVIHVLDNAPVHVFEAQPNQRDNFMEIALGCLPVLPRVTMVHSWPSFLGQEYKKGAAALGIKVPQIGPQLPKPSNHGTELVQGKLKEFLDKTLQERGENSVIYISFGTLLFPANLEQLSILLDVLISLDKRFILALGLSSEEAQLMAKEKIDNSDGKGIWLNWAPQYPILKHKATGWFLSHGGANSTMEAMRTGTPLLFWPADADQVWIANQFPRIHKAGYEFLQIRNGPNIGRTTYTGVKVNGTEQAIRDEFTEVFSKLDEDFGKELREGIRILGERMENDPFTEEDWKAFVEL
;
A
#
# COMPACT_ATOMS: atom_id res chain seq x y z
N MET A 1 15.73 -18.58 -40.48
CA MET A 1 16.04 -17.16 -40.25
C MET A 1 14.83 -16.57 -39.58
N THR A 2 14.86 -16.41 -38.28
CA THR A 2 13.76 -15.90 -37.45
C THR A 2 13.90 -14.39 -37.28
N PRO A 3 12.85 -13.60 -37.50
CA PRO A 3 12.91 -12.13 -37.40
C PRO A 3 12.63 -11.70 -35.93
N HIS A 4 13.57 -11.94 -35.02
CA HIS A 4 13.42 -11.56 -33.62
C HIS A 4 14.53 -10.65 -33.05
N SER A 5 15.38 -10.03 -33.89
CA SER A 5 16.51 -9.23 -33.40
C SER A 5 16.47 -7.73 -33.70
N GLU A 6 15.41 -7.19 -34.29
CA GLU A 6 15.40 -5.75 -34.68
C GLU A 6 14.68 -4.79 -33.74
N ASN A 7 13.99 -5.26 -32.69
CA ASN A 7 13.12 -4.37 -31.88
C ASN A 7 13.76 -3.81 -30.59
N THR A 8 15.03 -4.12 -30.29
CA THR A 8 15.70 -3.68 -29.05
C THR A 8 16.36 -2.29 -29.15
N ASN A 9 16.22 -1.58 -30.25
CA ASN A 9 17.02 -0.37 -30.51
C ASN A 9 16.25 0.98 -30.47
N LYS A 10 14.93 0.99 -30.21
CA LYS A 10 14.13 2.22 -30.11
C LYS A 10 13.94 2.62 -28.65
N ALA A 11 14.03 3.93 -28.37
CA ALA A 11 13.65 4.48 -27.08
C ALA A 11 12.15 4.21 -26.84
N LYS A 12 11.78 3.79 -25.62
CA LYS A 12 10.41 3.52 -25.22
C LYS A 12 9.96 4.50 -24.16
N HIS A 13 8.83 5.16 -24.38
CA HIS A 13 8.31 6.14 -23.44
C HIS A 13 7.19 5.53 -22.59
N PHE A 14 7.34 5.60 -21.27
CA PHE A 14 6.38 5.19 -20.27
C PHE A 14 5.71 6.43 -19.66
N LEU A 15 4.39 6.49 -19.70
CA LEU A 15 3.61 7.48 -18.98
C LEU A 15 3.05 6.85 -17.70
N PHE A 16 3.48 7.32 -16.53
CA PHE A 16 2.98 6.89 -15.23
C PHE A 16 1.88 7.84 -14.73
N VAL A 17 0.73 7.27 -14.41
CA VAL A 17 -0.42 7.97 -13.83
C VAL A 17 -0.77 7.31 -12.47
N PRO A 18 0.03 7.55 -11.42
CA PRO A 18 -0.20 7.00 -10.10
C PRO A 18 -1.37 7.69 -9.40
N HIS A 19 -2.02 6.99 -8.46
CA HIS A 19 -2.98 7.60 -7.56
C HIS A 19 -2.31 8.61 -6.62
N GLY A 20 -3.06 9.64 -6.19
CA GLY A 20 -2.56 10.69 -5.29
C GLY A 20 -2.31 10.23 -3.84
N LEU A 21 -2.65 9.00 -3.45
CA LEU A 21 -2.31 8.46 -2.14
C LEU A 21 -0.80 8.20 -2.04
N TRP A 22 -0.15 8.66 -0.96
CA TRP A 22 1.29 8.51 -0.80
C TRP A 22 1.78 7.06 -0.87
N GLY A 23 1.02 6.12 -0.30
CA GLY A 23 1.30 4.68 -0.37
C GLY A 23 1.27 4.11 -1.80
N HIS A 24 0.64 4.79 -2.76
CA HIS A 24 0.57 4.41 -4.16
C HIS A 24 1.56 5.21 -5.03
N LEU A 25 1.74 6.50 -4.73
CA LEU A 25 2.64 7.39 -5.45
C LEU A 25 4.12 7.08 -5.20
N ARG A 26 4.51 6.87 -3.93
CA ARG A 26 5.91 6.63 -3.55
C ARG A 26 6.52 5.40 -4.24
N PRO A 27 5.87 4.23 -4.29
CA PRO A 27 6.40 3.08 -5.05
C PRO A 27 6.50 3.36 -6.54
N ALA A 28 5.59 4.16 -7.13
CA ALA A 28 5.68 4.54 -8.54
C ALA A 28 6.93 5.42 -8.82
N ILE A 29 7.26 6.34 -7.91
CA ILE A 29 8.50 7.12 -8.00
C ILE A 29 9.73 6.19 -7.87
N ASN A 30 9.72 5.27 -6.89
CA ASN A 30 10.82 4.34 -6.66
C ASN A 30 10.98 3.28 -7.78
N LEU A 31 9.96 3.07 -8.60
CA LEU A 31 10.01 2.23 -9.79
C LEU A 31 10.92 2.82 -10.87
N ILE A 32 10.93 4.15 -11.03
CA ILE A 32 11.65 4.83 -12.12
C ILE A 32 13.15 4.48 -12.17
N PRO A 33 13.95 4.61 -11.08
CA PRO A 33 15.37 4.24 -11.14
C PRO A 33 15.59 2.75 -11.43
N ASN A 34 14.68 1.88 -11.03
CA ASN A 34 14.73 0.46 -11.34
C ASN A 34 14.45 0.18 -12.83
N LEU A 35 13.50 0.90 -13.41
CA LEU A 35 13.18 0.84 -14.85
C LEU A 35 14.34 1.36 -15.69
N LEU A 36 14.91 2.53 -15.36
CA LEU A 36 16.04 3.12 -16.10
C LEU A 36 17.28 2.24 -16.04
N ALA A 37 17.53 1.56 -14.91
CA ALA A 37 18.66 0.63 -14.79
C ALA A 37 18.52 -0.60 -15.72
N ARG A 38 17.29 -1.08 -15.96
CA ARG A 38 17.00 -2.25 -16.81
C ARG A 38 16.69 -1.88 -18.25
N SER A 39 16.24 -0.68 -18.49
CA SER A 39 15.96 -0.11 -19.81
C SER A 39 16.63 1.26 -19.95
N PRO A 40 17.94 1.33 -20.20
CA PRO A 40 18.72 2.58 -20.21
C PRO A 40 18.27 3.62 -21.25
N ARG A 41 17.38 3.24 -22.17
CA ARG A 41 16.80 4.15 -23.18
C ARG A 41 15.34 4.49 -22.89
N ALA A 42 14.78 4.03 -21.77
CA ALA A 42 13.43 4.37 -21.41
C ALA A 42 13.30 5.88 -21.18
N LEU A 43 12.22 6.46 -21.66
CA LEU A 43 11.77 7.80 -21.32
C LEU A 43 10.59 7.64 -20.36
N VAL A 44 10.52 8.49 -19.36
CA VAL A 44 9.48 8.43 -18.34
C VAL A 44 8.82 9.80 -18.20
N THR A 45 7.50 9.83 -18.31
CA THR A 45 6.68 10.95 -17.81
C THR A 45 5.90 10.47 -16.61
N ILE A 46 5.95 11.17 -15.49
CA ILE A 46 5.14 10.89 -14.30
C ILE A 46 4.27 12.09 -13.95
N LEU A 47 2.96 11.84 -13.80
CA LEU A 47 1.98 12.86 -13.40
C LEU A 47 1.80 12.80 -11.88
N ILE A 48 2.05 13.90 -11.17
CA ILE A 48 2.02 13.95 -9.71
C ILE A 48 1.05 15.05 -9.25
N PRO A 49 0.12 14.77 -8.30
CA PRO A 49 -0.69 15.84 -7.72
C PRO A 49 0.19 16.91 -7.06
N VAL A 50 -0.06 18.18 -7.35
CA VAL A 50 0.72 19.30 -6.78
C VAL A 50 0.64 19.35 -5.25
N ALA A 51 -0.43 18.83 -4.66
CA ALA A 51 -0.58 18.68 -3.22
C ALA A 51 0.54 17.80 -2.59
N HIS A 52 1.14 16.90 -3.35
CA HIS A 52 2.23 16.02 -2.90
C HIS A 52 3.63 16.53 -3.26
N TYR A 53 3.75 17.75 -3.80
CA TYR A 53 5.03 18.32 -4.25
C TYR A 53 6.15 18.16 -3.20
N GLN A 54 5.91 18.51 -1.94
CA GLN A 54 6.96 18.48 -0.89
C GLN A 54 7.47 17.06 -0.60
N LEU A 55 6.59 16.06 -0.60
CA LEU A 55 6.96 14.67 -0.38
C LEU A 55 7.61 14.08 -1.63
N ALA A 56 7.00 14.31 -2.78
CA ALA A 56 7.47 13.80 -4.06
C ALA A 56 8.84 14.38 -4.45
N SER A 57 9.05 15.70 -4.28
CA SER A 57 10.33 16.33 -4.59
C SER A 57 11.48 15.78 -3.73
N LYS A 58 11.24 15.47 -2.45
CA LYS A 58 12.23 14.81 -1.59
C LYS A 58 12.56 13.39 -2.08
N GLU A 59 11.55 12.64 -2.51
CA GLU A 59 11.76 11.27 -3.00
C GLU A 59 12.48 11.26 -4.37
N LEU A 60 12.07 12.15 -5.29
CA LEU A 60 12.73 12.36 -6.59
C LEU A 60 14.19 12.78 -6.45
N TRP A 61 14.45 13.73 -5.53
CA TRP A 61 15.80 14.22 -5.24
C TRP A 61 16.76 13.11 -4.78
N LYS A 62 16.28 12.11 -4.04
CA LYS A 62 17.10 10.96 -3.59
C LYS A 62 17.82 10.27 -4.74
N TYR A 63 17.26 10.31 -5.94
CA TYR A 63 17.74 9.61 -7.12
C TYR A 63 18.09 10.55 -8.28
N ASP A 64 18.14 11.87 -8.05
CA ASP A 64 18.36 12.91 -9.08
C ASP A 64 17.35 12.87 -10.23
N LEU A 65 16.14 12.34 -10.00
CA LEU A 65 15.12 12.19 -11.04
C LEU A 65 14.55 13.52 -11.53
N ASP A 66 14.55 14.54 -10.69
CA ASP A 66 14.13 15.90 -11.02
C ASP A 66 15.04 16.61 -12.04
N LYS A 67 16.26 16.08 -12.23
CA LYS A 67 17.27 16.60 -13.18
C LYS A 67 17.63 15.60 -14.27
N HIS A 68 16.98 14.44 -14.31
CA HIS A 68 17.31 13.38 -15.25
C HIS A 68 16.69 13.63 -16.61
N ASP A 69 17.48 13.71 -17.67
CA ASP A 69 17.02 14.05 -19.03
C ASP A 69 15.91 13.11 -19.56
N GLN A 70 15.93 11.86 -19.12
CA GLN A 70 14.94 10.84 -19.50
C GLN A 70 13.66 10.90 -18.67
N VAL A 71 13.57 11.75 -17.65
CA VAL A 71 12.42 11.83 -16.75
C VAL A 71 11.75 13.20 -16.85
N LYS A 72 10.47 13.20 -17.09
CA LYS A 72 9.61 14.40 -17.02
C LYS A 72 8.65 14.24 -15.85
N VAL A 73 8.81 15.09 -14.86
CA VAL A 73 7.89 15.17 -13.72
C VAL A 73 6.95 16.34 -13.99
N ILE A 74 5.65 16.09 -13.96
CA ILE A 74 4.63 17.08 -14.26
C ILE A 74 3.62 17.09 -13.12
N TYR A 75 3.45 18.26 -12.52
CA TYR A 75 2.52 18.46 -11.42
C TYR A 75 1.17 18.94 -11.93
N TYR A 76 0.08 18.30 -11.46
CA TYR A 76 -1.29 18.67 -11.82
C TYR A 76 -2.12 19.03 -10.58
N GLY A 77 -3.29 19.66 -10.81
CA GLY A 77 -4.20 20.10 -9.76
C GLY A 77 -4.07 21.59 -9.46
N ILE A 78 -4.58 22.03 -8.31
CA ILE A 78 -4.63 23.44 -7.90
C ILE A 78 -3.51 23.71 -6.89
N LYS A 79 -2.63 24.68 -7.20
CA LYS A 79 -1.48 25.01 -6.35
C LYS A 79 -1.86 25.53 -4.96
N GLU A 80 -3.01 26.17 -4.81
CA GLU A 80 -3.54 26.67 -3.54
C GLU A 80 -3.85 25.55 -2.55
N ASP A 81 -4.10 24.33 -3.03
CA ASP A 81 -4.29 23.14 -2.19
C ASP A 81 -2.98 22.68 -1.53
N HIS A 82 -1.84 23.10 -2.07
CA HIS A 82 -0.52 22.83 -1.51
C HIS A 82 -0.26 23.60 -0.20
N GLU A 83 -0.84 24.81 -0.05
CA GLU A 83 -0.65 25.66 1.12
C GLU A 83 -1.63 25.33 2.25
N LYS A 84 -2.75 24.73 1.92
CA LYS A 84 -3.69 24.20 2.92
C LYS A 84 -3.16 22.88 3.46
N LYS A 85 -2.70 22.89 4.70
CA LYS A 85 -2.23 21.72 5.47
C LYS A 85 -3.30 20.63 5.71
N ASP A 86 -4.45 20.70 5.09
CA ASP A 86 -5.43 19.63 5.03
C ASP A 86 -4.97 18.61 3.98
N HIS A 87 -3.94 17.85 4.35
CA HIS A 87 -3.67 16.60 3.66
C HIS A 87 -4.97 15.80 3.64
N ALA A 88 -5.45 15.57 2.46
CA ALA A 88 -6.73 15.00 2.09
C ALA A 88 -7.40 14.23 3.24
N LYS A 89 -8.58 14.69 3.63
CA LYS A 89 -9.43 13.90 4.52
C LYS A 89 -9.49 12.51 3.92
N THR A 90 -8.95 11.56 4.65
CA THR A 90 -8.74 10.17 4.24
C THR A 90 -10.04 9.38 4.35
N ASP A 91 -11.15 10.06 4.11
CA ASP A 91 -12.46 9.47 3.92
C ASP A 91 -12.69 9.15 2.42
N LEU A 92 -13.72 8.39 2.13
CA LEU A 92 -14.12 8.03 0.77
C LEU A 92 -14.23 9.26 -0.16
N LYS A 93 -14.70 10.40 0.38
CA LYS A 93 -14.86 11.64 -0.37
C LYS A 93 -13.50 12.23 -0.82
N GLY A 94 -12.50 12.20 0.04
CA GLY A 94 -11.14 12.63 -0.31
C GLY A 94 -10.51 11.71 -1.36
N MET A 95 -10.72 10.40 -1.23
CA MET A 95 -10.21 9.42 -2.21
C MET A 95 -10.89 9.59 -3.58
N MET A 96 -12.22 9.80 -3.63
CA MET A 96 -12.93 10.12 -4.86
C MET A 96 -12.48 11.46 -5.45
N GLY A 97 -12.07 12.41 -4.63
CA GLY A 97 -11.46 13.66 -5.07
C GLY A 97 -10.20 13.40 -5.90
N PHE A 98 -9.28 12.56 -5.43
CA PHE A 98 -8.07 12.19 -6.20
C PHE A 98 -8.40 11.46 -7.50
N ILE A 99 -9.41 10.58 -7.51
CA ILE A 99 -9.84 9.91 -8.74
C ILE A 99 -10.34 10.94 -9.76
N ASN A 100 -11.19 11.88 -9.34
CA ASN A 100 -11.71 12.93 -10.21
C ASN A 100 -10.60 13.82 -10.76
N ASP A 101 -9.59 14.16 -9.96
CA ASP A 101 -8.43 14.94 -10.40
C ASP A 101 -7.61 14.21 -11.45
N ILE A 102 -7.43 12.89 -11.30
CA ILE A 102 -6.74 12.06 -12.29
C ILE A 102 -7.55 11.95 -13.58
N VAL A 103 -8.85 11.72 -13.51
CA VAL A 103 -9.72 11.70 -14.70
C VAL A 103 -9.60 13.02 -15.46
N LYS A 104 -9.70 14.15 -14.73
CA LYS A 104 -9.58 15.46 -15.32
C LYS A 104 -8.20 15.72 -15.95
N VAL A 105 -7.12 15.33 -15.31
CA VAL A 105 -5.78 15.52 -15.89
C VAL A 105 -5.59 14.69 -17.15
N ILE A 106 -6.18 13.51 -17.24
CA ILE A 106 -6.16 12.69 -18.45
C ILE A 106 -7.01 13.34 -19.55
N GLU A 107 -8.21 13.79 -19.23
CA GLU A 107 -9.07 14.52 -20.19
C GLU A 107 -8.38 15.75 -20.79
N ASP A 108 -7.72 16.54 -19.94
CA ASP A 108 -7.11 17.81 -20.33
C ASP A 108 -5.76 17.64 -21.06
N ASN A 109 -5.02 16.56 -20.80
CA ASN A 109 -3.60 16.48 -21.20
C ASN A 109 -3.22 15.22 -21.99
N TYR A 110 -3.97 14.12 -21.94
CA TYR A 110 -3.54 12.86 -22.55
C TYR A 110 -3.34 13.01 -24.07
N GLU A 111 -4.27 13.66 -24.76
CA GLU A 111 -4.16 13.93 -26.20
C GLU A 111 -2.90 14.74 -26.54
N LYS A 112 -2.58 15.77 -25.75
CA LYS A 112 -1.35 16.57 -25.92
C LYS A 112 -0.10 15.73 -25.71
N ILE A 113 -0.09 14.87 -24.67
CA ILE A 113 1.05 13.99 -24.35
C ILE A 113 1.34 13.02 -25.49
N VAL A 114 0.31 12.36 -26.04
CA VAL A 114 0.47 11.43 -27.17
C VAL A 114 0.83 12.10 -28.48
N LYS A 115 0.56 13.42 -28.61
CA LYS A 115 1.01 14.26 -29.73
C LYS A 115 2.36 14.92 -29.49
N SER A 116 3.01 14.67 -28.34
CA SER A 116 4.25 15.32 -27.92
C SER A 116 4.14 16.86 -27.84
N GLU A 117 2.97 17.37 -27.52
CA GLU A 117 2.68 18.78 -27.33
C GLU A 117 2.97 19.22 -25.89
N PRO A 118 3.28 20.52 -25.63
CA PRO A 118 3.44 21.04 -24.28
C PRO A 118 2.16 20.91 -23.45
N ILE A 119 2.33 20.68 -22.15
CA ILE A 119 1.23 20.59 -21.18
C ILE A 119 1.48 21.50 -19.98
N TYR A 120 0.40 21.93 -19.32
CA TYR A 120 0.48 22.84 -18.18
C TYR A 120 0.97 22.10 -16.92
N ASP A 121 2.04 22.63 -16.30
CA ASP A 121 2.53 22.19 -15.00
C ASP A 121 2.00 23.13 -13.91
N ALA A 122 1.20 22.59 -12.99
CA ALA A 122 0.53 23.37 -11.96
C ALA A 122 1.49 23.95 -10.90
N TYR A 123 2.64 23.32 -10.67
CA TYR A 123 3.64 23.84 -9.73
C TYR A 123 4.45 24.98 -10.36
N ILE A 124 4.92 24.78 -11.59
CA ILE A 124 5.70 25.79 -12.33
C ILE A 124 4.81 26.95 -12.77
N GLY A 125 3.51 26.71 -13.01
CA GLY A 125 2.52 27.72 -13.44
C GLY A 125 2.61 28.09 -14.91
N LYS A 126 3.15 27.21 -15.76
CA LYS A 126 3.25 27.40 -17.21
C LYS A 126 3.27 26.08 -17.98
N GLU A 127 3.12 26.16 -19.30
CA GLU A 127 3.33 24.98 -20.16
C GLU A 127 4.80 24.53 -20.15
N VAL A 128 5.00 23.21 -20.08
CA VAL A 128 6.30 22.54 -20.12
C VAL A 128 6.32 21.53 -21.28
N PRO A 129 7.49 21.32 -21.92
CA PRO A 129 7.60 20.37 -23.01
C PRO A 129 7.47 18.93 -22.50
N THR A 130 6.73 18.09 -23.23
CA THR A 130 6.71 16.64 -23.07
C THR A 130 7.92 16.00 -23.75
N HIS A 131 8.00 14.66 -23.72
CA HIS A 131 9.01 13.97 -24.52
C HIS A 131 8.70 14.05 -26.02
N PRO A 132 9.75 14.05 -26.89
CA PRO A 132 9.55 14.15 -28.35
C PRO A 132 9.00 12.85 -28.96
N ILE A 133 8.90 11.79 -28.18
CA ILE A 133 8.34 10.49 -28.59
C ILE A 133 7.07 10.26 -27.78
N PRO A 134 5.93 9.95 -28.44
CA PRO A 134 4.70 9.63 -27.73
C PRO A 134 4.87 8.41 -26.80
N PRO A 135 4.05 8.28 -25.75
CA PRO A 135 4.07 7.09 -24.91
C PRO A 135 3.78 5.82 -25.74
N GLY A 136 4.63 4.79 -25.55
CA GLY A 136 4.37 3.45 -26.02
C GLY A 136 3.58 2.62 -24.99
N VAL A 137 3.72 3.01 -23.69
CA VAL A 137 3.01 2.38 -22.57
C VAL A 137 2.45 3.44 -21.64
N VAL A 138 1.20 3.28 -21.24
CA VAL A 138 0.55 4.09 -20.21
C VAL A 138 0.25 3.20 -19.01
N MET A 139 0.86 3.53 -17.88
CA MET A 139 0.69 2.82 -16.61
C MET A 139 -0.27 3.58 -15.70
N ILE A 140 -1.45 3.03 -15.51
CA ILE A 140 -2.52 3.63 -14.72
C ILE A 140 -2.68 2.85 -13.43
N GLU A 141 -2.81 3.55 -12.32
CA GLU A 141 -2.99 2.92 -11.01
C GLU A 141 -4.35 2.23 -10.91
N VAL A 142 -4.40 1.06 -10.25
CA VAL A 142 -5.52 0.13 -10.26
C VAL A 142 -6.86 0.75 -9.86
N SER A 143 -6.90 1.62 -8.87
CA SER A 143 -8.14 2.23 -8.36
C SER A 143 -8.77 3.24 -9.32
N THR A 144 -7.98 3.80 -10.26
CA THR A 144 -8.44 4.78 -11.25
C THR A 144 -8.76 4.17 -12.62
N THR A 145 -8.40 2.91 -12.79
CA THR A 145 -8.52 2.13 -14.02
C THR A 145 -9.92 2.19 -14.67
N PRO A 146 -11.05 2.05 -13.94
CA PRO A 146 -12.39 2.06 -14.53
C PRO A 146 -12.71 3.34 -15.29
N PHE A 147 -12.12 4.45 -14.86
CA PHE A 147 -12.46 5.77 -15.37
C PHE A 147 -11.47 6.23 -16.44
N THR A 148 -10.21 5.87 -16.31
CA THR A 148 -9.10 6.42 -17.11
C THR A 148 -8.75 5.59 -18.33
N ILE A 149 -8.74 4.26 -18.23
CA ILE A 149 -8.40 3.40 -19.40
C ILE A 149 -9.37 3.56 -20.54
N PRO A 150 -10.71 3.51 -20.36
CA PRO A 150 -11.65 3.71 -21.46
C PRO A 150 -11.50 5.07 -22.13
N LEU A 151 -11.15 6.11 -21.36
CA LEU A 151 -10.89 7.44 -21.87
C LEU A 151 -9.64 7.48 -22.75
N CYS A 152 -8.53 6.91 -22.28
CA CYS A 152 -7.29 6.80 -23.06
C CYS A 152 -7.49 5.98 -24.35
N GLU A 153 -8.17 4.82 -24.25
CA GLU A 153 -8.49 3.96 -25.39
C GLU A 153 -9.28 4.72 -26.47
N LYS A 154 -10.31 5.48 -26.04
CA LYS A 154 -11.11 6.32 -26.95
C LYS A 154 -10.26 7.36 -27.70
N ILE A 155 -9.36 8.05 -26.99
CA ILE A 155 -8.46 9.04 -27.59
C ILE A 155 -7.49 8.34 -28.55
N ASN A 156 -6.92 7.20 -28.18
CA ASN A 156 -6.03 6.43 -29.05
C ASN A 156 -6.72 5.98 -30.34
N GLU A 157 -7.96 5.50 -30.25
CA GLU A 157 -8.77 5.09 -31.41
C GLU A 157 -9.02 6.28 -32.34
N GLN A 158 -9.40 7.43 -31.80
CA GLN A 158 -9.63 8.67 -32.58
C GLN A 158 -8.39 9.15 -33.32
N LEU A 159 -7.20 8.94 -32.73
CA LEU A 159 -5.92 9.34 -33.30
C LEU A 159 -5.23 8.26 -34.12
N GLY A 160 -5.78 7.04 -34.18
CA GLY A 160 -5.18 5.89 -34.84
C GLY A 160 -3.87 5.42 -34.18
N LEU A 161 -3.75 5.59 -32.87
CA LEU A 161 -2.56 5.23 -32.10
C LEU A 161 -2.69 3.84 -31.48
N ASN A 162 -1.58 3.12 -31.46
CA ASN A 162 -1.46 1.85 -30.73
C ASN A 162 -0.56 2.06 -29.50
N VAL A 163 -1.20 2.41 -28.38
CA VAL A 163 -0.52 2.62 -27.09
C VAL A 163 -0.92 1.51 -26.13
N GLU A 164 0.04 0.82 -25.58
CA GLU A 164 -0.21 -0.26 -24.61
C GLU A 164 -0.74 0.32 -23.30
N MET A 165 -1.91 -0.19 -22.86
CA MET A 165 -2.46 0.15 -21.55
C MET A 165 -2.01 -0.91 -20.54
N ALA A 166 -1.44 -0.49 -19.43
CA ALA A 166 -1.05 -1.35 -18.32
C ALA A 166 -1.57 -0.78 -17.00
N VAL A 167 -1.88 -1.68 -16.08
CA VAL A 167 -2.31 -1.31 -14.73
C VAL A 167 -1.15 -1.44 -13.77
N TRP A 168 -0.92 -0.41 -12.98
CA TRP A 168 0.00 -0.41 -11.86
C TRP A 168 -0.74 -0.72 -10.56
N THR A 169 -0.25 -1.68 -9.79
CA THR A 169 -0.82 -1.98 -8.48
C THR A 169 0.28 -2.14 -7.41
N PRO A 170 0.30 -1.27 -6.40
CA PRO A 170 1.16 -1.40 -5.22
C PRO A 170 0.52 -2.24 -4.10
N LEU A 171 -0.66 -2.81 -4.36
CA LEU A 171 -1.42 -3.63 -3.42
C LEU A 171 -0.93 -5.08 -3.38
N SER A 172 -1.28 -5.83 -2.35
CA SER A 172 -0.97 -7.24 -2.27
C SER A 172 -1.72 -8.05 -3.34
N SER A 173 -1.07 -9.08 -3.88
CA SER A 173 -1.65 -9.93 -4.94
C SER A 173 -2.91 -10.67 -4.49
N ASN A 174 -2.98 -11.07 -3.23
CA ASN A 174 -4.13 -11.77 -2.65
C ASN A 174 -5.37 -10.85 -2.52
N TYR A 175 -5.20 -9.58 -2.18
CA TYR A 175 -6.30 -8.62 -2.20
C TYR A 175 -6.81 -8.40 -3.63
N VAL A 176 -5.90 -8.27 -4.60
CA VAL A 176 -6.28 -8.15 -6.01
C VAL A 176 -6.97 -9.42 -6.50
N ALA A 177 -6.50 -10.62 -6.10
CA ALA A 177 -7.18 -11.87 -6.39
C ALA A 177 -8.63 -11.89 -5.88
N TRP A 178 -8.83 -11.43 -4.64
CA TRP A 178 -10.15 -11.33 -4.02
C TRP A 178 -11.07 -10.37 -4.77
N THR A 179 -10.61 -9.15 -5.02
CA THR A 179 -11.42 -8.07 -5.62
C THR A 179 -11.65 -8.24 -7.11
N VAL A 180 -10.69 -8.79 -7.84
CA VAL A 180 -10.76 -9.00 -9.31
C VAL A 180 -11.36 -10.37 -9.65
N CYS A 181 -11.71 -11.18 -8.65
CA CYS A 181 -12.39 -12.46 -8.82
C CYS A 181 -11.59 -13.48 -9.64
N ILE A 182 -10.31 -13.61 -9.36
CA ILE A 182 -9.56 -14.78 -9.77
C ILE A 182 -10.09 -15.95 -8.93
N PRO A 183 -10.58 -17.03 -9.55
CA PRO A 183 -11.32 -18.04 -8.83
C PRO A 183 -10.55 -18.61 -7.65
N SER A 184 -11.16 -18.52 -6.50
CA SER A 184 -10.88 -19.26 -5.30
C SER A 184 -12.11 -20.14 -4.98
N GLU A 185 -12.02 -21.05 -4.04
CA GLU A 185 -13.21 -21.80 -3.61
C GLU A 185 -14.21 -20.87 -2.90
N GLY A 186 -15.48 -20.99 -3.24
CA GLY A 186 -16.59 -20.19 -2.73
C GLY A 186 -17.13 -19.16 -3.72
N ARG A 187 -18.16 -18.40 -3.29
CA ARG A 187 -18.70 -17.31 -4.11
C ARG A 187 -17.70 -16.17 -4.20
N SER A 188 -17.50 -15.65 -5.41
CA SER A 188 -16.56 -14.57 -5.66
C SER A 188 -17.01 -13.26 -4.96
N TYR A 189 -16.06 -12.39 -4.70
CA TYR A 189 -16.35 -11.03 -4.22
C TYR A 189 -17.27 -10.27 -5.17
N ARG A 190 -17.05 -10.44 -6.49
CA ARG A 190 -17.92 -9.88 -7.53
C ARG A 190 -19.39 -10.28 -7.36
N ASP A 191 -19.67 -11.59 -7.21
CA ASP A 191 -21.04 -12.06 -7.09
C ASP A 191 -21.75 -11.50 -5.86
N ARG A 192 -20.98 -11.25 -4.79
CA ARG A 192 -21.47 -10.63 -3.55
C ARG A 192 -21.79 -9.16 -3.76
N VAL A 193 -20.84 -8.42 -4.31
CA VAL A 193 -20.97 -6.98 -4.54
C VAL A 193 -22.06 -6.68 -5.58
N GLU A 194 -22.17 -7.47 -6.66
CA GLU A 194 -23.26 -7.35 -7.63
C GLU A 194 -24.64 -7.53 -7.00
N LYS A 195 -24.78 -8.42 -6.01
CA LYS A 195 -26.04 -8.59 -5.28
C LYS A 195 -26.35 -7.39 -4.41
N ILE A 196 -25.35 -6.83 -3.72
CA ILE A 196 -25.52 -5.64 -2.92
C ILE A 196 -26.03 -4.47 -3.79
N PHE A 197 -25.39 -4.24 -4.95
CA PHE A 197 -25.79 -3.13 -5.83
C PHE A 197 -27.10 -3.37 -6.60
N LYS A 198 -27.54 -4.64 -6.78
CA LYS A 198 -28.86 -4.96 -7.33
C LYS A 198 -29.99 -4.77 -6.32
N ALA A 199 -29.70 -4.70 -5.02
CA ALA A 199 -30.69 -4.40 -4.00
C ALA A 199 -31.16 -2.93 -4.11
N PRO A 200 -32.44 -2.64 -3.79
CA PRO A 200 -32.91 -1.27 -3.60
C PRO A 200 -32.01 -0.48 -2.63
N GLU A 201 -31.90 0.82 -2.83
CA GLU A 201 -30.99 1.65 -2.03
C GLU A 201 -31.25 1.55 -0.53
N GLU A 202 -32.52 1.49 -0.15
CA GLU A 202 -32.99 1.30 1.23
C GLU A 202 -32.57 -0.04 1.85
N ASP A 203 -32.37 -1.08 1.03
CA ASP A 203 -32.06 -2.44 1.47
C ASP A 203 -30.55 -2.77 1.36
N ARG A 204 -29.73 -1.85 0.84
CA ARG A 204 -28.30 -2.11 0.59
C ARG A 204 -27.50 -2.43 1.84
N THR A 205 -27.86 -1.83 2.98
CA THR A 205 -27.21 -2.14 4.26
C THR A 205 -27.47 -3.58 4.69
N GLU A 206 -28.71 -4.04 4.55
CA GLU A 206 -29.07 -5.44 4.85
C GLU A 206 -28.39 -6.40 3.87
N ALA A 207 -28.44 -6.09 2.59
CA ALA A 207 -27.73 -6.87 1.55
C ALA A 207 -26.21 -6.91 1.79
N TYR A 208 -25.60 -5.82 2.24
CA TYR A 208 -24.18 -5.79 2.62
C TYR A 208 -23.90 -6.74 3.80
N ASN A 209 -24.68 -6.66 4.85
CA ASN A 209 -24.50 -7.53 6.01
C ASN A 209 -24.66 -9.01 5.62
N GLU A 210 -25.66 -9.36 4.82
CA GLU A 210 -25.89 -10.72 4.34
C GLU A 210 -24.77 -11.24 3.45
N GLN A 211 -24.26 -10.42 2.53
CA GLN A 211 -23.27 -10.86 1.54
C GLN A 211 -21.81 -10.78 2.05
N LEU A 212 -21.51 -9.84 2.92
CA LEU A 212 -20.15 -9.55 3.41
C LEU A 212 -20.07 -9.45 4.94
N GLY A 213 -20.72 -8.46 5.55
CA GLY A 213 -20.50 -8.06 6.92
C GLY A 213 -20.80 -9.13 7.97
N GLU A 214 -21.85 -9.91 7.76
CA GLU A 214 -22.29 -10.96 8.71
C GLU A 214 -22.20 -12.39 8.12
N ASN A 215 -21.60 -12.54 6.96
CA ASN A 215 -21.54 -13.79 6.25
C ASN A 215 -20.48 -14.73 6.83
N GLU A 216 -20.91 -15.91 7.29
CA GLU A 216 -20.04 -16.95 7.90
C GLU A 216 -19.56 -18.01 6.90
N GLU A 217 -19.81 -17.83 5.59
CA GLU A 217 -19.25 -18.71 4.58
C GLU A 217 -17.73 -18.69 4.65
N VAL A 218 -17.10 -19.86 4.57
CA VAL A 218 -15.66 -19.97 4.51
C VAL A 218 -15.19 -19.71 3.09
N ILE A 219 -14.21 -18.85 2.95
CA ILE A 219 -13.58 -18.53 1.67
C ILE A 219 -12.08 -18.85 1.71
N HIS A 220 -11.58 -19.32 0.58
CA HIS A 220 -10.16 -19.55 0.34
C HIS A 220 -9.69 -18.58 -0.72
N VAL A 221 -9.04 -17.50 -0.32
CA VAL A 221 -8.39 -16.57 -1.24
C VAL A 221 -6.99 -17.07 -1.55
N LEU A 222 -6.59 -16.98 -2.80
CA LEU A 222 -5.29 -17.46 -3.29
C LEU A 222 -4.14 -16.86 -2.46
N ASP A 223 -3.17 -17.69 -2.11
CA ASP A 223 -2.02 -17.35 -1.28
C ASP A 223 -2.36 -16.94 0.18
N ASN A 224 -3.60 -17.23 0.65
CA ASN A 224 -4.03 -16.96 2.02
C ASN A 224 -4.51 -18.22 2.75
N ALA A 225 -4.55 -18.16 4.08
CA ALA A 225 -5.24 -19.14 4.90
C ALA A 225 -6.76 -18.86 4.85
N PRO A 226 -7.61 -19.91 4.99
CA PRO A 226 -9.06 -19.76 4.98
C PRO A 226 -9.57 -18.80 6.07
N VAL A 227 -10.65 -18.09 5.74
CA VAL A 227 -11.35 -17.17 6.66
C VAL A 227 -12.86 -17.26 6.43
N HIS A 228 -13.64 -16.83 7.40
CA HIS A 228 -15.04 -16.47 7.13
C HIS A 228 -15.12 -15.15 6.36
N VAL A 229 -16.13 -14.97 5.54
CA VAL A 229 -16.31 -13.74 4.74
C VAL A 229 -16.32 -12.49 5.60
N PHE A 230 -16.97 -12.51 6.76
CA PHE A 230 -17.02 -11.36 7.66
C PHE A 230 -15.63 -10.94 8.19
N GLU A 231 -14.67 -11.87 8.25
CA GLU A 231 -13.31 -11.56 8.68
C GLU A 231 -12.54 -10.69 7.68
N ALA A 232 -12.97 -10.69 6.40
CA ALA A 232 -12.44 -9.79 5.39
C ALA A 232 -12.83 -8.31 5.61
N GLN A 233 -13.75 -8.05 6.57
CA GLN A 233 -14.31 -6.73 6.86
C GLN A 233 -14.11 -6.38 8.36
N PRO A 234 -12.90 -6.02 8.81
CA PRO A 234 -12.61 -5.84 10.24
C PRO A 234 -13.29 -4.63 10.85
N ASN A 235 -13.71 -3.64 10.04
CA ASN A 235 -14.26 -2.37 10.49
C ASN A 235 -15.59 -1.96 9.84
N GLN A 236 -16.34 -2.88 9.25
CA GLN A 236 -17.66 -2.62 8.63
C GLN A 236 -17.62 -1.58 7.49
N ARG A 237 -16.49 -1.40 6.80
CA ARG A 237 -16.38 -0.46 5.68
C ARG A 237 -15.78 -1.18 4.46
N ASP A 238 -16.55 -1.31 3.41
CA ASP A 238 -16.01 -1.60 2.10
C ASP A 238 -16.17 -0.36 1.21
N ASN A 239 -15.18 0.52 1.27
CA ASN A 239 -15.16 1.75 0.49
C ASN A 239 -14.75 1.50 -0.98
N PHE A 240 -14.40 0.27 -1.34
CA PHE A 240 -13.82 -0.07 -2.63
C PHE A 240 -14.73 -0.87 -3.55
N MET A 241 -15.95 -1.21 -3.11
CA MET A 241 -16.89 -2.06 -3.88
C MET A 241 -17.17 -1.52 -5.29
N GLU A 242 -17.48 -0.22 -5.40
CA GLU A 242 -17.78 0.41 -6.70
C GLU A 242 -16.56 0.41 -7.63
N ILE A 243 -15.38 0.70 -7.07
CA ILE A 243 -14.12 0.70 -7.81
C ILE A 243 -13.83 -0.73 -8.29
N ALA A 244 -13.97 -1.72 -7.40
CA ALA A 244 -13.74 -3.13 -7.75
C ALA A 244 -14.65 -3.58 -8.89
N LEU A 245 -15.95 -3.28 -8.83
CA LEU A 245 -16.89 -3.58 -9.92
C LEU A 245 -16.49 -2.92 -11.23
N GLY A 246 -16.10 -1.66 -11.19
CA GLY A 246 -15.65 -0.92 -12.36
C GLY A 246 -14.36 -1.47 -12.99
N CYS A 247 -13.47 -2.06 -12.18
CA CYS A 247 -12.23 -2.67 -12.67
C CYS A 247 -12.46 -3.95 -13.48
N LEU A 248 -13.49 -4.71 -13.15
CA LEU A 248 -13.73 -6.05 -13.74
C LEU A 248 -13.82 -6.10 -15.28
N PRO A 249 -14.43 -5.13 -15.97
CA PRO A 249 -14.47 -5.14 -17.45
C PRO A 249 -13.12 -4.80 -18.08
N VAL A 250 -12.23 -4.15 -17.38
CA VAL A 250 -10.98 -3.58 -17.90
C VAL A 250 -9.80 -4.51 -17.64
N LEU A 251 -9.63 -4.97 -16.40
CA LEU A 251 -8.43 -5.71 -15.98
C LEU A 251 -8.11 -6.98 -16.80
N PRO A 252 -9.07 -7.79 -17.28
CA PRO A 252 -8.75 -8.93 -18.11
C PRO A 252 -8.13 -8.60 -19.48
N ARG A 253 -8.22 -7.33 -19.91
CA ARG A 253 -7.73 -6.87 -21.22
C ARG A 253 -6.34 -6.24 -21.19
N VAL A 254 -5.82 -5.98 -19.99
CA VAL A 254 -4.58 -5.23 -19.78
C VAL A 254 -3.57 -6.01 -18.93
N THR A 255 -2.31 -5.69 -19.07
CA THR A 255 -1.27 -6.24 -18.19
C THR A 255 -1.31 -5.55 -16.82
N MET A 256 -1.35 -6.34 -15.73
CA MET A 256 -1.31 -5.81 -14.37
C MET A 256 0.10 -5.96 -13.76
N VAL A 257 0.79 -4.87 -13.60
CA VAL A 257 2.16 -4.83 -13.04
C VAL A 257 2.09 -4.65 -11.52
N HIS A 258 2.56 -5.64 -10.78
CA HIS A 258 2.51 -5.64 -9.32
C HIS A 258 3.84 -5.26 -8.66
N SER A 259 3.77 -4.35 -7.69
CA SER A 259 4.86 -4.04 -6.77
C SER A 259 4.84 -4.99 -5.54
N TRP A 260 4.66 -6.28 -5.78
CA TRP A 260 4.54 -7.31 -4.76
C TRP A 260 5.56 -8.44 -5.02
N PRO A 261 6.15 -9.08 -3.98
CA PRO A 261 7.06 -10.19 -4.19
C PRO A 261 6.36 -11.38 -4.86
N SER A 262 6.97 -11.91 -5.90
CA SER A 262 6.35 -12.98 -6.70
C SER A 262 6.11 -14.25 -5.87
N PHE A 263 6.99 -14.55 -4.93
CA PHE A 263 6.85 -15.74 -4.08
C PHE A 263 5.69 -15.67 -3.06
N LEU A 264 5.14 -14.49 -2.81
CA LEU A 264 3.95 -14.28 -1.97
C LEU A 264 2.63 -14.32 -2.76
N GLY A 265 2.70 -14.45 -4.08
CA GLY A 265 1.53 -14.44 -4.98
C GLY A 265 1.61 -15.48 -6.08
N GLN A 266 2.14 -16.67 -5.79
CA GLN A 266 2.34 -17.71 -6.82
C GLN A 266 1.03 -18.32 -7.32
N GLU A 267 0.08 -18.60 -6.43
CA GLU A 267 -1.22 -19.15 -6.81
C GLU A 267 -2.06 -18.09 -7.53
N TYR A 268 -1.97 -16.83 -7.11
CA TYR A 268 -2.57 -15.71 -7.83
C TYR A 268 -2.04 -15.63 -9.27
N LYS A 269 -0.72 -15.70 -9.48
CA LYS A 269 -0.10 -15.65 -10.80
C LYS A 269 -0.58 -16.78 -11.69
N LYS A 270 -0.69 -18.00 -11.16
CA LYS A 270 -1.23 -19.17 -11.87
C LYS A 270 -2.71 -18.99 -12.22
N GLY A 271 -3.50 -18.51 -11.25
CA GLY A 271 -4.93 -18.25 -11.47
C GLY A 271 -5.17 -17.17 -12.53
N ALA A 272 -4.41 -16.10 -12.52
CA ALA A 272 -4.46 -15.04 -13.52
C ALA A 272 -4.10 -15.57 -14.91
N ALA A 273 -3.02 -16.35 -15.02
CA ALA A 273 -2.58 -16.95 -16.28
C ALA A 273 -3.64 -17.89 -16.86
N ALA A 274 -4.35 -18.65 -16.03
CA ALA A 274 -5.45 -19.53 -16.47
C ALA A 274 -6.63 -18.73 -17.09
N LEU A 275 -6.76 -17.45 -16.73
CA LEU A 275 -7.74 -16.51 -17.31
C LEU A 275 -7.16 -15.69 -18.46
N GLY A 276 -5.91 -15.93 -18.86
CA GLY A 276 -5.23 -15.16 -19.90
C GLY A 276 -4.76 -13.77 -19.47
N ILE A 277 -4.80 -13.48 -18.16
CA ILE A 277 -4.37 -12.18 -17.59
C ILE A 277 -2.87 -12.21 -17.32
N LYS A 278 -2.13 -11.23 -17.84
CA LYS A 278 -0.70 -11.08 -17.60
C LYS A 278 -0.49 -10.28 -16.30
N VAL A 279 0.27 -10.83 -15.36
CA VAL A 279 0.52 -10.22 -14.04
C VAL A 279 1.99 -10.28 -13.65
N PRO A 280 2.87 -9.51 -14.30
CA PRO A 280 4.27 -9.44 -13.86
C PRO A 280 4.35 -8.86 -12.44
N GLN A 281 4.99 -9.62 -11.55
CA GLN A 281 5.25 -9.25 -10.15
C GLN A 281 6.72 -8.81 -10.04
N ILE A 282 6.95 -7.52 -10.22
CA ILE A 282 8.31 -6.94 -10.32
C ILE A 282 8.98 -6.71 -8.96
N GLY A 283 8.38 -7.21 -7.89
CA GLY A 283 8.87 -7.04 -6.53
C GLY A 283 8.57 -5.65 -5.94
N PRO A 284 8.80 -5.48 -4.64
CA PRO A 284 8.51 -4.23 -3.95
C PRO A 284 9.41 -3.09 -4.42
N GLN A 285 8.81 -1.94 -4.70
CA GLN A 285 9.52 -0.73 -5.10
C GLN A 285 9.87 0.10 -3.85
N LEU A 286 10.79 -0.43 -3.06
CA LEU A 286 11.24 0.19 -1.82
C LEU A 286 12.34 1.23 -2.06
N PRO A 287 12.46 2.25 -1.18
CA PRO A 287 13.53 3.21 -1.25
C PRO A 287 14.91 2.53 -1.26
N LYS A 288 15.74 2.93 -2.20
CA LYS A 288 17.16 2.57 -2.24
C LYS A 288 17.98 3.59 -1.43
N PRO A 289 19.24 3.30 -1.13
CA PRO A 289 20.17 4.31 -0.64
C PRO A 289 20.16 5.53 -1.57
N SER A 290 20.00 6.71 -0.99
CA SER A 290 19.99 7.96 -1.76
C SER A 290 21.39 8.26 -2.33
N ASN A 291 21.47 8.87 -3.51
CA ASN A 291 22.70 9.40 -4.09
C ASN A 291 23.33 10.51 -3.23
N HIS A 292 22.52 11.15 -2.37
CA HIS A 292 22.90 12.24 -1.47
C HIS A 292 23.13 11.83 -0.02
N GLY A 293 23.29 10.54 0.24
CA GLY A 293 23.51 9.98 1.58
C GLY A 293 22.26 9.27 2.13
N THR A 294 22.46 8.58 3.22
CA THR A 294 21.39 7.82 3.89
C THR A 294 20.54 8.75 4.75
N GLU A 295 19.23 8.65 4.65
CA GLU A 295 18.35 9.26 5.64
C GLU A 295 18.67 8.65 7.02
N LEU A 296 19.05 9.49 7.97
CA LEU A 296 19.48 9.06 9.29
C LEU A 296 18.45 9.49 10.33
N VAL A 297 18.35 8.68 11.37
CA VAL A 297 17.65 9.08 12.59
C VAL A 297 18.41 10.22 13.27
N GLN A 298 17.73 11.32 13.60
CA GLN A 298 18.36 12.53 14.16
C GLN A 298 17.61 13.06 15.38
N GLY A 299 18.26 13.96 16.14
CA GLY A 299 17.67 14.66 17.27
C GLY A 299 17.12 13.73 18.34
N LYS A 300 16.01 14.11 18.96
CA LYS A 300 15.35 13.36 20.06
C LYS A 300 15.05 11.90 19.72
N LEU A 301 14.74 11.60 18.47
CA LEU A 301 14.49 10.22 18.02
C LEU A 301 15.77 9.39 18.11
N LYS A 302 16.91 9.93 17.67
CA LYS A 302 18.21 9.25 17.78
C LYS A 302 18.59 9.05 19.23
N GLU A 303 18.46 10.06 20.04
CA GLU A 303 18.76 10.01 21.49
C GLU A 303 17.91 8.92 22.18
N PHE A 304 16.62 8.85 21.88
CA PHE A 304 15.72 7.82 22.42
C PHE A 304 16.14 6.41 22.02
N LEU A 305 16.41 6.20 20.74
CA LEU A 305 16.80 4.88 20.23
C LEU A 305 18.16 4.43 20.74
N ASP A 306 19.17 5.32 20.73
CA ASP A 306 20.52 5.00 21.22
C ASP A 306 20.52 4.73 22.74
N LYS A 307 19.80 5.54 23.51
CA LYS A 307 19.63 5.36 24.95
C LYS A 307 18.96 4.02 25.25
N THR A 308 17.87 3.73 24.53
CA THR A 308 17.15 2.46 24.72
C THR A 308 18.02 1.26 24.35
N LEU A 309 18.79 1.35 23.25
CA LEU A 309 19.75 0.30 22.89
C LEU A 309 20.79 0.07 23.99
N GLN A 310 21.30 1.11 24.61
CA GLN A 310 22.27 1.01 25.69
C GLN A 310 21.68 0.42 26.97
N GLU A 311 20.46 0.80 27.33
CA GLU A 311 19.81 0.41 28.59
C GLU A 311 19.11 -0.95 28.52
N ARG A 312 18.55 -1.32 27.35
CA ARG A 312 17.66 -2.48 27.18
C ARG A 312 18.17 -3.47 26.13
N GLY A 313 19.18 -3.12 25.36
CA GLY A 313 19.73 -3.97 24.30
C GLY A 313 18.99 -3.90 22.98
N GLU A 314 19.37 -4.79 22.07
CA GLU A 314 18.77 -4.89 20.74
C GLU A 314 17.31 -5.37 20.82
N ASN A 315 16.48 -4.97 19.84
CA ASN A 315 15.08 -5.39 19.68
C ASN A 315 14.14 -4.99 20.82
N SER A 316 14.44 -3.96 21.58
CA SER A 316 13.71 -3.53 22.78
C SER A 316 12.67 -2.43 22.52
N VAL A 317 12.59 -1.88 21.30
CA VAL A 317 11.65 -0.83 20.92
C VAL A 317 10.56 -1.36 20.02
N ILE A 318 9.31 -0.97 20.30
CA ILE A 318 8.14 -1.19 19.45
C ILE A 318 7.89 0.09 18.65
N TYR A 319 8.01 0.03 17.33
CA TYR A 319 7.59 1.12 16.46
C TYR A 319 6.11 0.95 16.12
N ILE A 320 5.32 2.02 16.20
CA ILE A 320 3.87 2.02 15.98
C ILE A 320 3.55 3.04 14.89
N SER A 321 2.94 2.57 13.78
CA SER A 321 2.49 3.44 12.70
C SER A 321 1.32 2.83 11.95
N PHE A 322 0.28 3.64 11.74
CA PHE A 322 -0.92 3.27 11.01
C PHE A 322 -0.91 3.77 9.55
N GLY A 323 0.27 4.12 9.04
CA GLY A 323 0.45 4.60 7.67
C GLY A 323 0.04 6.06 7.48
N THR A 324 -0.36 6.40 6.25
CA THR A 324 -0.69 7.77 5.86
C THR A 324 -2.17 7.96 5.51
N LEU A 325 -2.96 6.90 5.51
CA LEU A 325 -4.35 6.94 5.08
C LEU A 325 -5.35 6.67 6.21
N LEU A 326 -5.06 5.66 7.02
CA LEU A 326 -5.98 5.17 8.05
C LEU A 326 -5.31 5.24 9.42
N PHE A 327 -6.02 5.82 10.37
CA PHE A 327 -5.65 5.82 11.77
C PHE A 327 -6.78 5.14 12.55
N PRO A 328 -6.52 4.41 13.66
CA PRO A 328 -7.60 3.79 14.42
C PRO A 328 -8.70 4.79 14.76
N ALA A 329 -9.91 4.50 14.28
CA ALA A 329 -11.07 5.37 14.53
C ALA A 329 -11.53 5.30 15.98
N ASN A 330 -11.24 4.18 16.66
CA ASN A 330 -11.57 3.98 18.06
C ASN A 330 -10.41 4.44 18.95
N LEU A 331 -10.53 5.65 19.50
CA LEU A 331 -9.52 6.26 20.38
C LEU A 331 -9.34 5.51 21.69
N GLU A 332 -10.40 4.85 22.18
CA GLU A 332 -10.34 4.05 23.40
C GLU A 332 -9.40 2.85 23.23
N GLN A 333 -9.46 2.16 22.08
CA GLN A 333 -8.53 1.07 21.79
C GLN A 333 -7.06 1.54 21.71
N LEU A 334 -6.81 2.71 21.12
CA LEU A 334 -5.47 3.32 21.12
C LEU A 334 -5.04 3.70 22.54
N SER A 335 -5.94 4.23 23.34
CA SER A 335 -5.69 4.57 24.75
C SER A 335 -5.30 3.32 25.55
N ILE A 336 -6.03 2.22 25.39
CA ILE A 336 -5.73 0.92 26.04
C ILE A 336 -4.34 0.41 25.59
N LEU A 337 -4.01 0.48 24.31
CA LEU A 337 -2.70 0.09 23.80
C LEU A 337 -1.58 0.83 24.54
N LEU A 338 -1.67 2.16 24.63
CA LEU A 338 -0.65 2.98 25.29
C LEU A 338 -0.55 2.65 26.80
N ASP A 339 -1.68 2.48 27.49
CA ASP A 339 -1.69 2.10 28.90
C ASP A 339 -1.00 0.75 29.15
N VAL A 340 -1.26 -0.25 28.30
CA VAL A 340 -0.63 -1.56 28.41
C VAL A 340 0.87 -1.47 28.18
N LEU A 341 1.32 -0.75 27.12
CA LEU A 341 2.75 -0.58 26.85
C LEU A 341 3.48 0.10 28.02
N ILE A 342 2.88 1.17 28.57
CA ILE A 342 3.43 1.90 29.70
C ILE A 342 3.47 1.01 30.96
N SER A 343 2.41 0.26 31.23
CA SER A 343 2.34 -0.62 32.41
C SER A 343 3.34 -1.78 32.35
N LEU A 344 3.60 -2.32 31.17
CA LEU A 344 4.58 -3.37 30.92
C LEU A 344 6.02 -2.86 30.75
N ASP A 345 6.28 -1.59 31.01
CA ASP A 345 7.59 -0.94 30.86
C ASP A 345 8.22 -1.13 29.46
N LYS A 346 7.38 -1.24 28.40
CA LYS A 346 7.87 -1.36 27.02
C LYS A 346 8.32 0.00 26.51
N ARG A 347 9.35 0.02 25.65
CA ARG A 347 9.81 1.22 24.95
C ARG A 347 9.16 1.29 23.60
N PHE A 348 8.59 2.46 23.24
CA PHE A 348 7.86 2.58 21.99
C PHE A 348 7.99 3.94 21.32
N ILE A 349 7.80 3.97 20.00
CA ILE A 349 7.73 5.15 19.17
C ILE A 349 6.37 5.15 18.48
N LEU A 350 5.57 6.20 18.66
CA LEU A 350 4.28 6.36 17.98
C LEU A 350 4.36 7.43 16.91
N ALA A 351 4.13 7.04 15.64
CA ALA A 351 3.92 7.98 14.55
C ALA A 351 2.43 8.35 14.45
N LEU A 352 2.10 9.60 14.74
CA LEU A 352 0.72 10.08 14.78
C LEU A 352 0.10 10.28 13.38
N GLY A 353 0.93 10.57 12.36
CA GLY A 353 0.48 10.70 10.98
C GLY A 353 -0.64 11.74 10.82
N LEU A 354 -1.72 11.32 10.16
CA LEU A 354 -2.93 12.12 9.92
C LEU A 354 -4.02 11.89 10.96
N SER A 355 -3.67 11.49 12.18
CA SER A 355 -4.65 11.29 13.26
C SER A 355 -5.43 12.57 13.59
N SER A 356 -6.63 12.40 14.13
CA SER A 356 -7.44 13.52 14.62
C SER A 356 -6.71 14.30 15.72
N GLU A 357 -7.05 15.57 15.89
CA GLU A 357 -6.50 16.39 16.95
C GLU A 357 -6.72 15.79 18.35
N GLU A 358 -7.91 15.21 18.57
CA GLU A 358 -8.24 14.49 19.80
C GLU A 358 -7.30 13.30 20.04
N ALA A 359 -7.06 12.47 19.02
CA ALA A 359 -6.11 11.37 19.08
C ALA A 359 -4.69 11.84 19.40
N GLN A 360 -4.26 12.95 18.77
CA GLN A 360 -2.95 13.53 19.02
C GLN A 360 -2.81 14.04 20.45
N LEU A 361 -3.80 14.76 20.97
CA LEU A 361 -3.76 15.29 22.32
C LEU A 361 -3.72 14.17 23.36
N MET A 362 -4.61 13.17 23.24
CA MET A 362 -4.63 12.01 24.14
C MET A 362 -3.31 11.24 24.12
N ALA A 363 -2.79 10.94 22.94
CA ALA A 363 -1.54 10.19 22.82
C ALA A 363 -0.33 10.97 23.37
N LYS A 364 -0.24 12.27 23.09
CA LYS A 364 0.82 13.14 23.62
C LYS A 364 0.80 13.19 25.14
N GLU A 365 -0.38 13.42 25.73
CA GLU A 365 -0.53 13.47 27.19
C GLU A 365 -0.06 12.17 27.85
N LYS A 366 -0.49 11.01 27.34
CA LYS A 366 -0.07 9.72 27.90
C LYS A 366 1.43 9.47 27.75
N ILE A 367 2.01 9.81 26.59
CA ILE A 367 3.41 9.59 26.31
C ILE A 367 4.29 10.53 27.13
N ASP A 368 3.93 11.81 27.25
CA ASP A 368 4.67 12.80 28.04
C ASP A 368 4.68 12.43 29.54
N ASN A 369 3.61 11.76 30.03
CA ASN A 369 3.50 11.25 31.41
C ASN A 369 4.05 9.84 31.59
N SER A 370 4.73 9.24 30.60
CA SER A 370 5.18 7.84 30.62
C SER A 370 6.59 7.63 31.21
N ASP A 371 7.19 8.62 31.86
CA ASP A 371 8.57 8.57 32.36
C ASP A 371 9.62 8.20 31.28
N GLY A 372 9.40 8.69 30.05
CA GLY A 372 10.28 8.47 28.91
C GLY A 372 10.23 7.07 28.32
N LYS A 373 9.16 6.30 28.58
CA LYS A 373 8.95 4.97 27.96
C LYS A 373 8.59 5.06 26.50
N GLY A 374 7.95 6.15 26.06
CA GLY A 374 7.58 6.39 24.69
C GLY A 374 7.99 7.77 24.17
N ILE A 375 8.06 7.89 22.84
CA ILE A 375 8.09 9.18 22.15
C ILE A 375 7.04 9.19 21.04
N TRP A 376 6.58 10.38 20.69
CA TRP A 376 5.66 10.59 19.59
C TRP A 376 6.27 11.49 18.52
N LEU A 377 5.86 11.26 17.27
CA LEU A 377 6.29 12.00 16.09
C LEU A 377 5.07 12.28 15.21
N ASN A 378 4.96 13.48 14.66
CA ASN A 378 3.94 13.74 13.64
C ASN A 378 4.24 12.97 12.35
N TRP A 379 5.52 12.92 11.96
CA TRP A 379 6.03 12.15 10.83
C TRP A 379 7.31 11.44 11.24
N ALA A 380 7.41 10.15 10.92
CA ALA A 380 8.53 9.32 11.27
C ALA A 380 9.30 8.82 10.05
N PRO A 381 10.64 8.86 10.06
CA PRO A 381 11.45 8.21 9.03
C PRO A 381 11.41 6.69 9.24
N GLN A 382 10.35 6.04 8.75
CA GLN A 382 10.00 4.65 9.05
C GLN A 382 11.14 3.67 8.76
N TYR A 383 11.69 3.68 7.54
CA TYR A 383 12.74 2.73 7.17
C TYR A 383 14.00 2.84 8.04
N PRO A 384 14.56 4.04 8.32
CA PRO A 384 15.63 4.22 9.30
C PRO A 384 15.30 3.73 10.72
N ILE A 385 14.07 3.93 11.19
CA ILE A 385 13.64 3.42 12.50
C ILE A 385 13.63 1.90 12.50
N LEU A 386 13.02 1.27 11.50
CA LEU A 386 12.96 -0.19 11.39
C LEU A 386 14.35 -0.82 11.27
N LYS A 387 15.30 -0.12 10.66
CA LYS A 387 16.69 -0.59 10.52
C LYS A 387 17.53 -0.41 11.78
N HIS A 388 17.06 0.39 12.76
CA HIS A 388 17.82 0.63 13.98
C HIS A 388 17.84 -0.60 14.88
N LYS A 389 18.99 -0.95 15.44
CA LYS A 389 19.18 -2.16 16.27
C LYS A 389 18.27 -2.25 17.49
N ALA A 390 17.87 -1.09 18.05
CA ALA A 390 16.92 -1.06 19.15
C ALA A 390 15.51 -1.47 18.71
N THR A 391 15.12 -1.26 17.44
CA THR A 391 13.77 -1.55 16.96
C THR A 391 13.61 -3.05 16.75
N GLY A 392 12.76 -3.67 17.55
CA GLY A 392 12.52 -5.10 17.51
C GLY A 392 11.14 -5.49 16.95
N TRP A 393 10.18 -4.55 16.92
CA TRP A 393 8.80 -4.84 16.61
C TRP A 393 8.17 -3.67 15.84
N PHE A 394 7.27 -4.01 14.94
CA PHE A 394 6.50 -3.02 14.21
C PHE A 394 5.00 -3.29 14.36
N LEU A 395 4.31 -2.52 15.22
CA LEU A 395 2.86 -2.49 15.24
C LEU A 395 2.36 -1.64 14.08
N SER A 396 1.73 -2.30 13.13
CA SER A 396 1.39 -1.72 11.82
C SER A 396 -0.05 -2.01 11.43
N HIS A 397 -0.64 -1.10 10.66
CA HIS A 397 -1.90 -1.38 9.97
C HIS A 397 -1.79 -2.52 8.93
N GLY A 398 -0.58 -2.91 8.53
CA GLY A 398 -0.38 -3.99 7.57
C GLY A 398 -0.42 -3.57 6.10
N GLY A 399 -0.33 -2.27 5.77
CA GLY A 399 -0.27 -1.83 4.37
C GLY A 399 0.97 -2.37 3.64
N ALA A 400 0.84 -2.67 2.34
CA ALA A 400 1.84 -3.37 1.54
C ALA A 400 3.25 -2.78 1.67
N ASN A 401 3.43 -1.46 1.51
CA ASN A 401 4.77 -0.84 1.60
C ASN A 401 5.40 -0.99 2.98
N SER A 402 4.63 -0.74 4.04
CA SER A 402 5.09 -0.88 5.43
C SER A 402 5.52 -2.31 5.73
N THR A 403 4.76 -3.28 5.24
CA THR A 403 5.06 -4.71 5.39
C THR A 403 6.34 -5.08 4.63
N MET A 404 6.54 -4.56 3.41
CA MET A 404 7.76 -4.80 2.64
C MET A 404 8.99 -4.14 3.28
N GLU A 405 8.85 -2.94 3.87
CA GLU A 405 9.95 -2.31 4.63
C GLU A 405 10.31 -3.14 5.86
N ALA A 406 9.31 -3.64 6.61
CA ALA A 406 9.51 -4.52 7.76
C ALA A 406 10.20 -5.84 7.37
N MET A 407 9.75 -6.46 6.28
CA MET A 407 10.34 -7.67 5.74
C MET A 407 11.82 -7.47 5.35
N ARG A 408 12.13 -6.34 4.69
CA ARG A 408 13.51 -5.99 4.29
C ARG A 408 14.43 -5.74 5.48
N THR A 409 13.90 -5.23 6.59
CA THR A 409 14.67 -4.97 7.81
C THR A 409 14.71 -6.14 8.78
N GLY A 410 13.94 -7.20 8.52
CA GLY A 410 13.81 -8.35 9.43
C GLY A 410 13.03 -8.02 10.71
N THR A 411 12.16 -6.99 10.67
CA THR A 411 11.38 -6.55 11.83
C THR A 411 10.01 -7.23 11.82
N PRO A 412 9.70 -8.12 12.78
CA PRO A 412 8.40 -8.80 12.83
C PRO A 412 7.25 -7.84 13.07
N LEU A 413 6.08 -8.19 12.51
CA LEU A 413 4.90 -7.34 12.46
C LEU A 413 3.87 -7.75 13.52
N LEU A 414 3.30 -6.75 14.17
CA LEU A 414 2.10 -6.84 14.98
C LEU A 414 1.00 -6.11 14.22
N PHE A 415 0.02 -6.85 13.69
CA PHE A 415 -0.96 -6.31 12.77
C PHE A 415 -2.19 -5.76 13.48
N TRP A 416 -2.56 -4.54 13.11
CA TRP A 416 -3.82 -3.90 13.43
C TRP A 416 -4.45 -3.43 12.11
N PRO A 417 -5.03 -4.34 11.32
CA PRO A 417 -5.56 -4.00 9.99
C PRO A 417 -6.82 -3.16 10.09
N ALA A 418 -6.97 -2.21 9.18
CA ALA A 418 -8.14 -1.36 9.08
C ALA A 418 -9.04 -1.73 7.89
N ASP A 419 -8.48 -1.92 6.67
CA ASP A 419 -9.24 -2.15 5.45
C ASP A 419 -8.35 -2.64 4.29
N ALA A 420 -8.94 -2.91 3.13
CA ALA A 420 -8.29 -3.24 1.87
C ALA A 420 -7.33 -4.45 1.95
N ASP A 421 -6.12 -4.30 1.41
CA ASP A 421 -5.12 -5.36 1.38
C ASP A 421 -4.52 -5.70 2.76
N GLN A 422 -4.73 -4.82 3.75
CA GLN A 422 -4.17 -4.97 5.09
C GLN A 422 -4.66 -6.24 5.79
N VAL A 423 -5.94 -6.58 5.62
CA VAL A 423 -6.55 -7.79 6.20
C VAL A 423 -5.93 -9.06 5.63
N TRP A 424 -5.69 -9.07 4.34
CA TRP A 424 -5.13 -10.22 3.64
C TRP A 424 -3.66 -10.40 3.97
N ILE A 425 -2.91 -9.32 4.12
CA ILE A 425 -1.52 -9.34 4.60
C ILE A 425 -1.48 -9.82 6.05
N ALA A 426 -2.36 -9.29 6.92
CA ALA A 426 -2.47 -9.71 8.32
C ALA A 426 -2.94 -11.17 8.48
N ASN A 427 -3.58 -11.75 7.47
CA ASN A 427 -3.87 -13.18 7.42
C ASN A 427 -2.66 -13.99 6.95
N GLN A 428 -2.04 -13.61 5.83
CA GLN A 428 -0.96 -14.36 5.18
C GLN A 428 0.29 -14.46 6.07
N PHE A 429 0.75 -13.33 6.60
CA PHE A 429 2.02 -13.28 7.34
C PHE A 429 1.99 -14.10 8.63
N PRO A 430 1.01 -13.95 9.55
CA PRO A 430 0.94 -14.77 10.76
C PRO A 430 0.62 -16.22 10.47
N ARG A 431 -0.35 -16.51 9.61
CA ARG A 431 -0.93 -17.86 9.52
C ARG A 431 -0.17 -18.79 8.58
N ILE A 432 0.46 -18.25 7.53
CA ILE A 432 1.22 -19.04 6.56
C ILE A 432 2.72 -18.98 6.86
N HIS A 433 3.23 -17.78 7.20
CA HIS A 433 4.66 -17.53 7.28
C HIS A 433 5.19 -17.40 8.71
N LYS A 434 4.31 -17.33 9.70
CA LYS A 434 4.68 -17.10 11.12
C LYS A 434 5.58 -15.87 11.30
N ALA A 435 5.31 -14.84 10.52
CA ALA A 435 6.12 -13.62 10.43
C ALA A 435 5.48 -12.41 11.11
N GLY A 436 4.49 -12.64 11.95
CA GLY A 436 3.77 -11.61 12.68
C GLY A 436 2.62 -12.16 13.49
N TYR A 437 1.89 -11.27 14.14
CA TYR A 437 0.68 -11.55 14.90
C TYR A 437 -0.42 -10.56 14.54
N GLU A 438 -1.66 -11.02 14.36
CA GLU A 438 -2.83 -10.16 14.13
C GLU A 438 -3.62 -10.01 15.43
N PHE A 439 -3.83 -8.77 15.87
CA PHE A 439 -4.74 -8.48 16.98
C PHE A 439 -6.18 -8.65 16.52
N LEU A 440 -6.94 -9.47 17.24
CA LEU A 440 -8.32 -9.82 16.87
C LEU A 440 -9.36 -9.07 17.71
N GLN A 441 -9.06 -8.77 18.99
CA GLN A 441 -10.04 -8.12 19.89
C GLN A 441 -10.28 -6.65 19.54
N ILE A 442 -9.43 -6.05 18.70
CA ILE A 442 -9.59 -4.68 18.19
C ILE A 442 -10.59 -4.58 17.02
N ARG A 443 -11.04 -5.70 16.48
CA ARG A 443 -12.03 -5.73 15.39
C ARG A 443 -13.35 -5.14 15.85
N ASN A 444 -14.06 -4.45 14.94
CA ASN A 444 -15.28 -3.69 15.23
C ASN A 444 -16.48 -4.21 14.41
N GLY A 445 -17.62 -3.58 14.62
CA GLY A 445 -18.83 -3.81 13.82
C GLY A 445 -19.30 -5.27 13.87
N PRO A 446 -19.59 -5.89 12.71
CA PRO A 446 -20.17 -7.23 12.63
C PRO A 446 -19.23 -8.34 13.17
N ASN A 447 -17.95 -8.07 13.36
CA ASN A 447 -17.02 -9.04 13.92
C ASN A 447 -17.28 -9.31 15.41
N ILE A 448 -17.82 -8.32 16.15
CA ILE A 448 -18.07 -8.43 17.59
C ILE A 448 -19.10 -9.54 17.87
N GLY A 449 -18.76 -10.43 18.81
CA GLY A 449 -19.57 -11.57 19.20
C GLY A 449 -19.37 -12.82 18.34
N ARG A 450 -18.68 -12.72 17.19
CA ARG A 450 -18.44 -13.84 16.26
C ARG A 450 -17.13 -14.57 16.59
N THR A 451 -17.07 -15.80 16.13
CA THR A 451 -15.87 -16.65 16.25
C THR A 451 -15.18 -16.70 14.90
N THR A 452 -13.90 -16.30 14.86
CA THR A 452 -13.07 -16.36 13.64
C THR A 452 -12.86 -17.81 13.18
N TYR A 453 -12.42 -17.99 11.95
CA TYR A 453 -12.05 -19.29 11.42
C TYR A 453 -11.00 -20.02 12.28
N THR A 454 -10.15 -19.27 12.96
CA THR A 454 -9.14 -19.83 13.90
C THR A 454 -9.71 -20.24 15.27
N GLY A 455 -11.01 -20.03 15.50
CA GLY A 455 -11.69 -20.38 16.75
C GLY A 455 -11.62 -19.32 17.85
N VAL A 456 -11.07 -18.14 17.55
CA VAL A 456 -11.02 -17.02 18.52
C VAL A 456 -12.32 -16.26 18.47
N LYS A 457 -12.99 -16.11 19.62
CA LYS A 457 -14.17 -15.26 19.75
C LYS A 457 -13.74 -13.80 19.89
N VAL A 458 -14.25 -12.93 19.01
CA VAL A 458 -14.06 -11.48 19.10
C VAL A 458 -15.06 -10.91 20.09
N ASN A 459 -14.61 -10.58 21.28
CA ASN A 459 -15.49 -10.00 22.30
C ASN A 459 -15.65 -8.48 22.14
N GLY A 460 -14.59 -7.79 21.66
CA GLY A 460 -14.59 -6.34 21.41
C GLY A 460 -14.76 -5.49 22.68
N THR A 461 -14.59 -6.06 23.86
CA THR A 461 -14.65 -5.34 25.15
C THR A 461 -13.28 -4.78 25.50
N GLU A 462 -13.23 -3.68 26.27
CA GLU A 462 -11.97 -3.10 26.76
C GLU A 462 -11.09 -4.15 27.47
N GLN A 463 -11.70 -5.00 28.29
CA GLN A 463 -10.97 -6.04 29.02
C GLN A 463 -10.35 -7.05 28.05
N ALA A 464 -11.08 -7.51 27.05
CA ALA A 464 -10.55 -8.48 26.08
C ALA A 464 -9.41 -7.88 25.23
N ILE A 465 -9.53 -6.60 24.86
CA ILE A 465 -8.48 -5.87 24.15
C ILE A 465 -7.23 -5.72 25.03
N ARG A 466 -7.43 -5.33 26.30
CA ARG A 466 -6.34 -5.20 27.28
C ARG A 466 -5.64 -6.54 27.54
N ASP A 467 -6.41 -7.60 27.69
CA ASP A 467 -5.88 -8.95 27.93
C ASP A 467 -5.05 -9.43 26.73
N GLU A 468 -5.55 -9.26 25.50
CA GLU A 468 -4.82 -9.65 24.29
C GLU A 468 -3.51 -8.84 24.13
N PHE A 469 -3.55 -7.52 24.31
CA PHE A 469 -2.34 -6.69 24.26
C PHE A 469 -1.34 -7.10 25.35
N THR A 470 -1.82 -7.31 26.58
CA THR A 470 -0.96 -7.72 27.71
C THR A 470 -0.32 -9.07 27.44
N GLU A 471 -1.08 -10.04 26.97
CA GLU A 471 -0.57 -11.37 26.64
C GLU A 471 0.50 -11.30 25.56
N VAL A 472 0.20 -10.64 24.44
CA VAL A 472 1.12 -10.58 23.30
C VAL A 472 2.41 -9.84 23.67
N PHE A 473 2.30 -8.62 24.23
CA PHE A 473 3.48 -7.82 24.56
C PHE A 473 4.36 -8.45 25.65
N SER A 474 3.79 -9.25 26.55
CA SER A 474 4.58 -9.99 27.56
C SER A 474 5.42 -11.10 26.94
N LYS A 475 4.96 -11.72 25.86
CA LYS A 475 5.61 -12.88 25.22
C LYS A 475 6.62 -12.50 24.13
N LEU A 476 6.79 -11.21 23.82
CA LEU A 476 7.66 -10.77 22.71
C LEU A 476 9.14 -11.18 22.89
N ASP A 477 9.59 -11.32 24.11
CA ASP A 477 10.97 -11.69 24.45
C ASP A 477 11.14 -13.21 24.66
N GLU A 478 10.05 -14.00 24.51
CA GLU A 478 9.99 -15.44 24.68
C GLU A 478 10.14 -16.19 23.35
N ASP A 479 9.89 -17.50 23.34
CA ASP A 479 9.97 -18.34 22.12
C ASP A 479 8.96 -17.93 21.06
N PHE A 480 7.80 -17.42 21.47
CA PHE A 480 6.81 -16.81 20.57
C PHE A 480 7.44 -15.67 19.73
N GLY A 481 8.10 -14.73 20.37
CA GLY A 481 8.74 -13.63 19.66
C GLY A 481 9.92 -14.08 18.78
N LYS A 482 10.66 -15.10 19.19
CA LYS A 482 11.74 -15.69 18.38
C LYS A 482 11.21 -16.35 17.11
N GLU A 483 10.07 -17.06 17.18
CA GLU A 483 9.42 -17.68 16.03
C GLU A 483 9.02 -16.62 14.99
N LEU A 484 8.37 -15.54 15.44
CA LEU A 484 7.96 -14.45 14.54
C LEU A 484 9.16 -13.76 13.86
N ARG A 485 10.25 -13.59 14.61
CA ARG A 485 11.49 -13.00 14.10
C ARG A 485 12.17 -13.90 13.05
N GLU A 486 12.16 -15.21 13.26
CA GLU A 486 12.68 -16.16 12.29
C GLU A 486 11.81 -16.19 11.03
N GLY A 487 10.48 -16.15 11.17
CA GLY A 487 9.55 -16.10 10.05
C GLY A 487 9.80 -14.89 9.14
N ILE A 488 9.91 -13.68 9.71
CA ILE A 488 10.16 -12.47 8.91
C ILE A 488 11.57 -12.46 8.31
N ARG A 489 12.58 -13.01 8.99
CA ARG A 489 13.94 -13.15 8.46
C ARG A 489 13.96 -14.00 7.19
N ILE A 490 13.29 -15.17 7.25
CA ILE A 490 13.16 -16.07 6.08
C ILE A 490 12.48 -15.36 4.91
N LEU A 491 11.41 -14.61 5.17
CA LEU A 491 10.73 -13.83 4.12
C LEU A 491 11.63 -12.75 3.52
N GLY A 492 12.40 -12.05 4.35
CA GLY A 492 13.36 -11.03 3.90
C GLY A 492 14.43 -11.62 2.98
N GLU A 493 15.01 -12.75 3.35
CA GLU A 493 16.00 -13.47 2.53
C GLU A 493 15.41 -13.95 1.20
N ARG A 494 14.17 -14.46 1.22
CA ARG A 494 13.47 -14.85 -0.02
C ARG A 494 13.21 -13.65 -0.92
N MET A 495 12.84 -12.52 -0.35
CA MET A 495 12.58 -11.30 -1.14
C MET A 495 13.84 -10.80 -1.86
N GLU A 496 15.01 -10.87 -1.22
CA GLU A 496 16.27 -10.43 -1.84
C GLU A 496 16.77 -11.40 -2.91
N ASN A 497 16.41 -12.68 -2.80
CA ASN A 497 16.88 -13.75 -3.68
C ASN A 497 15.77 -14.31 -4.59
N ASP A 498 14.66 -13.60 -4.80
CA ASP A 498 13.54 -14.07 -5.61
C ASP A 498 13.93 -14.16 -7.11
N PRO A 499 14.12 -15.38 -7.66
CA PRO A 499 14.59 -15.57 -9.03
C PRO A 499 13.52 -15.20 -10.08
N PHE A 500 12.25 -15.15 -9.70
CA PHE A 500 11.14 -14.87 -10.63
C PHE A 500 11.01 -13.38 -10.95
N THR A 501 11.54 -12.52 -10.11
CA THR A 501 11.46 -11.07 -10.28
C THR A 501 12.14 -10.59 -11.58
N GLU A 502 13.24 -11.17 -11.99
CA GLU A 502 13.93 -10.75 -13.22
C GLU A 502 13.17 -11.16 -14.50
N GLU A 503 12.48 -12.30 -14.50
CA GLU A 503 11.64 -12.72 -15.63
C GLU A 503 10.42 -11.79 -15.76
N ASP A 504 9.80 -11.44 -14.64
CA ASP A 504 8.68 -10.50 -14.60
C ASP A 504 9.12 -9.08 -14.99
N TRP A 505 10.33 -8.66 -14.61
CA TRP A 505 10.90 -7.40 -15.07
C TRP A 505 11.11 -7.37 -16.57
N LYS A 506 11.58 -8.47 -17.16
CA LYS A 506 11.72 -8.57 -18.61
C LYS A 506 10.36 -8.43 -19.30
N ALA A 507 9.35 -9.15 -18.81
CA ALA A 507 7.99 -9.04 -19.33
C ALA A 507 7.42 -7.61 -19.22
N PHE A 508 7.72 -6.89 -18.14
CA PHE A 508 7.31 -5.51 -17.94
C PHE A 508 8.03 -4.54 -18.89
N VAL A 509 9.34 -4.66 -19.04
CA VAL A 509 10.13 -3.76 -19.92
C VAL A 509 9.77 -3.96 -21.39
N GLU A 510 9.34 -5.17 -21.77
CA GLU A 510 8.93 -5.52 -23.14
C GLU A 510 7.51 -5.05 -23.50
N LEU A 511 6.66 -4.60 -22.52
CA LEU A 511 5.37 -3.99 -22.84
C LEU A 511 5.50 -2.85 -23.83
#